data_cf74198b9f66cf3c1190d2de5e99d17d
#
_entry.id   cf74198b9f66cf3c1190d2de5e99d17d
#
_cell.length_a   1.000
_cell.length_b   1.000
_cell.length_c   1.000
_cell.angle_alpha   90.00
_cell.angle_beta   90.00
_cell.angle_gamma   90.00
#
_symmetry.space_group_name_H-M   'P 1'
#
loop_
_entity.id
_entity.type
_entity.pdbx_description
1 polymer ?
#
loop_
_entity_poly.entity_id
_entity_poly.type
_entity_poly.pdbx_seq_one_letter_code
_entity_poly.pdbx_strand_id
1 'polypeptide(L)'
;DTFEFTAKKGETWWVEVASERLGLNTDPFVLVQQVKGEKLTDVAELYDIAPPMKTTSNGYSYDGPPYDAGSPDVNGKLEVNEDGTYRLQVRDLFGGTRNEAGNVYRLIVRQATPDFSLASWAVHMTLRNGDRAALSKPMALRAGSTMAFEVAVIRRDGFDGEIELGMEGLPP
;
A
#
# COMPACT_ATOMS: atom_id res chain seq x y z
N ASP A 1 10.39 3.83 -18.61
CA ASP A 1 9.36 3.48 -19.60
C ASP A 1 8.24 4.51 -19.61
N THR A 2 7.52 4.60 -20.73
CA THR A 2 6.47 5.61 -20.93
C THR A 2 5.22 4.95 -21.49
N PHE A 3 4.06 5.27 -20.87
CA PHE A 3 2.75 4.75 -21.27
C PHE A 3 1.76 5.91 -21.37
N GLU A 4 0.73 5.75 -22.18
CA GLU A 4 -0.33 6.76 -22.32
C GLU A 4 -1.72 6.13 -22.22
N PHE A 5 -2.65 6.87 -21.64
CA PHE A 5 -4.05 6.52 -21.58
C PHE A 5 -4.92 7.78 -21.68
N THR A 6 -6.19 7.61 -22.02
CA THR A 6 -7.16 8.71 -22.08
C THR A 6 -8.06 8.68 -20.87
N ALA A 7 -8.36 9.86 -20.32
CA ALA A 7 -9.25 10.01 -19.18
C ALA A 7 -10.12 11.26 -19.34
N LYS A 8 -11.27 11.26 -18.64
CA LYS A 8 -12.24 12.35 -18.65
C LYS A 8 -12.21 13.10 -17.32
N LYS A 9 -12.49 14.39 -17.41
CA LYS A 9 -12.64 15.25 -16.24
C LYS A 9 -13.60 14.65 -15.21
N GLY A 10 -13.16 14.64 -13.95
CA GLY A 10 -13.92 14.11 -12.81
C GLY A 10 -13.71 12.61 -12.56
N GLU A 11 -13.02 11.91 -13.45
CA GLU A 11 -12.62 10.53 -13.17
C GLU A 11 -11.51 10.49 -12.14
N THR A 12 -11.50 9.42 -11.35
CA THR A 12 -10.41 9.09 -10.44
C THR A 12 -9.79 7.77 -10.88
N TRP A 13 -8.50 7.83 -11.13
CA TRP A 13 -7.71 6.68 -11.54
C TRP A 13 -6.70 6.30 -10.47
N TRP A 14 -6.40 5.02 -10.37
CA TRP A 14 -5.32 4.49 -9.57
C TRP A 14 -4.25 3.94 -10.48
N VAL A 15 -3.03 4.34 -10.17
CA VAL A 15 -1.81 3.89 -10.85
C VAL A 15 -0.99 3.12 -9.85
N GLU A 16 -0.77 1.86 -10.15
CA GLU A 16 0.00 0.96 -9.30
C GLU A 16 1.16 0.37 -10.10
N VAL A 17 2.34 0.37 -9.50
CA VAL A 17 3.52 -0.34 -10.01
C VAL A 17 3.92 -1.36 -8.96
N ALA A 18 3.92 -2.62 -9.33
CA ALA A 18 4.42 -3.70 -8.49
C ALA A 18 5.75 -4.21 -9.05
N SER A 19 6.80 -4.13 -8.25
CA SER A 19 8.14 -4.58 -8.59
C SER A 19 8.86 -5.12 -7.35
N GLU A 20 9.00 -4.32 -6.29
CA GLU A 20 9.57 -4.77 -5.01
C GLU A 20 8.72 -5.92 -4.41
N ARG A 21 7.42 -5.80 -4.44
CA ARG A 21 6.49 -6.87 -4.02
C ARG A 21 6.56 -8.13 -4.89
N LEU A 22 7.24 -8.09 -6.02
CA LEU A 22 7.60 -9.26 -6.82
C LEU A 22 8.95 -9.87 -6.40
N GLY A 23 9.58 -9.34 -5.36
CA GLY A 23 10.87 -9.80 -4.83
C GLY A 23 12.09 -9.14 -5.48
N LEU A 24 11.91 -8.01 -6.14
CA LEU A 24 12.99 -7.27 -6.80
C LEU A 24 13.50 -6.14 -5.92
N ASN A 25 14.78 -5.82 -6.04
CA ASN A 25 15.38 -4.69 -5.34
C ASN A 25 15.24 -3.41 -6.18
N THR A 26 14.03 -2.88 -6.23
CA THR A 26 13.63 -1.72 -7.03
C THR A 26 12.88 -0.71 -6.17
N ASP A 27 12.92 0.54 -6.59
CA ASP A 27 12.22 1.66 -5.98
C ASP A 27 11.52 2.47 -7.09
N PRO A 28 10.35 1.99 -7.56
CA PRO A 28 9.68 2.62 -8.68
C PRO A 28 9.07 3.97 -8.30
N PHE A 29 9.08 4.88 -9.24
CA PHE A 29 8.49 6.21 -9.18
C PHE A 29 7.68 6.45 -10.45
N VAL A 30 6.54 7.11 -10.37
CA VAL A 30 5.72 7.45 -11.53
C VAL A 30 5.47 8.95 -11.58
N LEU A 31 5.95 9.58 -12.66
CA LEU A 31 5.55 10.93 -13.01
C LEU A 31 4.35 10.86 -13.96
N VAL A 32 3.27 11.54 -13.59
CA VAL A 32 2.06 11.67 -14.42
C VAL A 32 2.05 13.03 -15.08
N GLN A 33 1.90 13.06 -16.40
CA GLN A 33 1.88 14.27 -17.21
C GLN A 33 0.60 14.34 -18.06
N GLN A 34 0.02 15.52 -18.16
CA GLN A 34 -1.01 15.79 -19.17
C GLN A 34 -0.36 16.12 -20.51
N VAL A 35 -0.86 15.52 -21.58
CA VAL A 35 -0.36 15.71 -22.96
C VAL A 35 -1.30 16.66 -23.71
N LYS A 36 -0.78 17.81 -24.15
CA LYS A 36 -1.51 18.79 -25.00
C LYS A 36 -0.68 19.11 -26.23
N GLY A 37 -0.87 18.36 -27.31
CA GLY A 37 -0.01 18.45 -28.48
C GLY A 37 1.43 18.06 -28.13
N GLU A 38 2.39 18.95 -28.35
CA GLU A 38 3.79 18.76 -27.99
C GLU A 38 4.11 19.14 -26.54
N LYS A 39 3.16 19.78 -25.84
CA LYS A 39 3.36 20.25 -24.47
C LYS A 39 3.02 19.15 -23.48
N LEU A 40 3.95 18.89 -22.57
CA LEU A 40 3.76 18.05 -21.39
C LEU A 40 3.65 18.94 -20.14
N THR A 41 2.69 18.65 -19.29
CA THR A 41 2.51 19.35 -18.01
C THR A 41 2.43 18.31 -16.90
N ASP A 42 3.32 18.41 -15.92
CA ASP A 42 3.33 17.52 -14.75
C ASP A 42 2.08 17.79 -13.92
N VAL A 43 1.35 16.72 -13.59
CA VAL A 43 0.08 16.80 -12.87
C VAL A 43 0.11 16.00 -11.56
N ALA A 44 0.93 14.98 -11.46
CA ALA A 44 1.11 14.21 -10.22
C ALA A 44 2.46 13.48 -10.22
N GLU A 45 2.96 13.27 -9.02
CA GLU A 45 4.08 12.39 -8.72
C GLU A 45 3.60 11.32 -7.74
N LEU A 46 3.84 10.06 -8.06
CA LEU A 46 3.36 8.93 -7.28
C LEU A 46 4.55 8.14 -6.75
N TYR A 47 4.47 7.84 -5.47
CA TYR A 47 5.55 7.27 -4.66
C TYR A 47 5.09 6.02 -3.92
N ASP A 48 5.87 5.67 -2.93
CA ASP A 48 5.75 4.53 -2.04
C ASP A 48 4.36 4.32 -1.46
N ILE A 49 4.03 3.08 -1.26
CA ILE A 49 2.88 2.69 -0.45
C ILE A 49 3.25 2.91 1.01
N ALA A 50 2.64 3.93 1.61
CA ALA A 50 2.84 4.18 3.03
C ALA A 50 2.28 3.03 3.89
N PRO A 51 2.98 2.65 4.98
CA PRO A 51 2.43 1.67 5.91
C PRO A 51 1.13 2.23 6.53
N PRO A 52 0.07 1.40 6.66
CA PRO A 52 -1.22 1.84 7.19
C PRO A 52 -1.15 2.24 8.67
N MET A 53 -0.15 1.78 9.37
CA MET A 53 0.12 2.10 10.76
C MET A 53 1.55 2.58 10.91
N LYS A 54 1.72 3.71 11.61
CA LYS A 54 3.05 4.17 11.97
C LYS A 54 3.68 3.22 12.97
N THR A 55 4.83 2.68 12.63
CA THR A 55 5.69 1.98 13.58
C THR A 55 6.29 3.03 14.51
N THR A 56 5.65 3.28 15.65
CA THR A 56 6.21 4.13 16.68
C THR A 56 6.88 3.23 17.73
N SER A 57 8.17 3.03 17.61
CA SER A 57 8.96 2.49 18.71
C SER A 57 9.45 3.65 19.57
N ASN A 58 9.02 3.70 20.83
CA ASN A 58 9.64 4.55 21.83
C ASN A 58 10.81 3.83 22.55
N GLY A 59 11.22 2.69 22.02
CA GLY A 59 12.35 1.91 22.55
C GLY A 59 12.03 0.98 23.73
N TYR A 60 10.82 1.04 24.28
CA TYR A 60 10.54 0.34 25.54
C TYR A 60 9.54 -0.81 25.47
N SER A 61 8.52 -0.78 24.64
CA SER A 61 7.45 -1.77 24.73
C SER A 61 6.74 -2.14 23.43
N TYR A 62 7.13 -1.52 22.32
CA TYR A 62 6.39 -1.67 21.07
C TYR A 62 7.33 -1.73 19.88
N ASP A 63 7.33 -2.85 19.17
CA ASP A 63 8.12 -3.05 17.93
C ASP A 63 7.35 -2.71 16.66
N GLY A 64 6.12 -2.26 16.80
CA GLY A 64 5.20 -2.05 15.72
C GLY A 64 4.37 -3.31 15.38
N PRO A 65 3.40 -3.17 14.47
CA PRO A 65 2.55 -4.28 14.08
C PRO A 65 3.35 -5.37 13.37
N PRO A 66 2.99 -6.65 13.53
CA PRO A 66 3.62 -7.76 12.81
C PRO A 66 3.31 -7.75 11.30
N TYR A 67 2.41 -6.88 10.88
CA TYR A 67 1.99 -6.70 9.50
C TYR A 67 2.31 -5.29 9.02
N ASP A 68 3.09 -5.21 7.97
CA ASP A 68 3.37 -3.96 7.25
C ASP A 68 2.92 -4.12 5.80
N ALA A 69 2.01 -3.23 5.37
CA ALA A 69 1.55 -3.15 4.00
C ALA A 69 2.29 -2.07 3.21
N GLY A 70 3.27 -1.40 3.82
CA GLY A 70 4.14 -0.44 3.16
C GLY A 70 5.08 -1.14 2.18
N SER A 71 5.43 -0.44 1.12
CA SER A 71 6.36 -0.91 0.10
C SER A 71 6.94 0.29 -0.66
N PRO A 72 8.18 0.25 -1.14
CA PRO A 72 8.68 1.24 -2.10
C PRO A 72 7.97 1.17 -3.45
N ASP A 73 7.12 0.19 -3.70
CA ASP A 73 6.26 0.19 -4.89
C ASP A 73 5.26 1.35 -4.89
N VAL A 74 4.81 1.73 -6.07
CA VAL A 74 3.84 2.82 -6.24
C VAL A 74 2.41 2.32 -6.14
N ASN A 75 1.58 3.03 -5.39
CA ASN A 75 0.12 2.93 -5.48
C ASN A 75 -0.50 4.30 -5.21
N GLY A 76 -0.76 5.05 -6.26
CA GLY A 76 -1.15 6.44 -6.18
C GLY A 76 -2.44 6.77 -6.91
N LYS A 77 -3.09 7.84 -6.43
CA LYS A 77 -4.34 8.38 -6.95
C LYS A 77 -4.06 9.50 -7.95
N LEU A 78 -4.73 9.46 -9.09
CA LEU A 78 -4.79 10.54 -10.04
C LEU A 78 -6.23 11.07 -10.14
N GLU A 79 -6.45 12.32 -9.78
CA GLU A 79 -7.70 13.04 -10.02
C GLU A 79 -7.61 13.78 -11.36
N VAL A 80 -8.51 13.44 -12.25
CA VAL A 80 -8.52 13.98 -13.61
C VAL A 80 -9.26 15.31 -13.65
N ASN A 81 -8.53 16.39 -13.85
CA ASN A 81 -9.09 17.75 -13.84
C ASN A 81 -9.56 18.22 -15.22
N GLU A 82 -9.11 17.59 -16.29
CA GLU A 82 -9.45 17.92 -17.67
C GLU A 82 -9.49 16.66 -18.53
N ASP A 83 -10.35 16.65 -19.55
CA ASP A 83 -10.35 15.60 -20.56
C ASP A 83 -9.03 15.59 -21.32
N GLY A 84 -8.52 14.40 -21.64
CA GLY A 84 -7.34 14.31 -22.48
C GLY A 84 -6.50 13.06 -22.31
N THR A 85 -5.32 13.12 -22.89
CA THR A 85 -4.30 12.07 -22.79
C THR A 85 -3.39 12.36 -21.61
N TYR A 86 -3.12 11.33 -20.84
CA TYR A 86 -2.20 11.33 -19.71
C TYR A 86 -1.06 10.38 -20.01
N ARG A 87 0.16 10.81 -19.71
CA ARG A 87 1.39 10.05 -19.87
C ARG A 87 1.93 9.67 -18.51
N LEU A 88 2.28 8.42 -18.35
CA LEU A 88 2.95 7.86 -17.18
C LEU A 88 4.42 7.60 -17.55
N GLN A 89 5.34 8.17 -16.79
CA GLN A 89 6.76 7.83 -16.86
C GLN A 89 7.11 6.98 -15.65
N VAL A 90 7.40 5.71 -15.86
CA VAL A 90 7.88 4.80 -14.81
C VAL A 90 9.39 4.84 -14.77
N ARG A 91 9.95 5.11 -13.61
CA ARG A 91 11.39 5.20 -13.33
C ARG A 91 11.73 4.36 -12.11
N ASP A 92 12.98 3.92 -12.01
CA ASP A 92 13.54 3.31 -10.80
C ASP A 92 14.46 4.35 -10.13
N LEU A 93 14.24 4.62 -8.84
CA LEU A 93 15.02 5.59 -8.07
C LEU A 93 16.34 5.00 -7.56
N PHE A 94 16.49 3.69 -7.49
CA PHE A 94 17.72 3.03 -7.02
C PHE A 94 18.91 3.13 -7.97
N GLY A 95 18.86 3.97 -8.89
CA GLY A 95 20.06 4.32 -9.61
C GLY A 95 19.86 4.41 -11.09
N GLY A 96 19.76 5.60 -11.55
CA GLY A 96 19.61 6.02 -12.92
C GLY A 96 20.60 5.47 -13.94
N THR A 97 21.43 4.52 -13.56
CA THR A 97 22.36 3.81 -14.44
C THR A 97 22.18 2.30 -14.41
N ARG A 98 21.29 1.76 -13.57
CA ARG A 98 20.99 0.32 -13.56
C ARG A 98 20.09 -0.02 -14.75
N ASN A 99 20.62 -0.77 -15.66
CA ASN A 99 19.86 -1.37 -16.77
C ASN A 99 19.96 -2.89 -16.64
N GLU A 100 19.29 -3.42 -15.60
CA GLU A 100 19.25 -4.86 -15.38
C GLU A 100 17.99 -5.44 -16.03
N ALA A 101 18.16 -6.27 -17.01
CA ALA A 101 17.06 -6.91 -17.74
C ALA A 101 16.14 -7.78 -16.84
N GLY A 102 16.62 -8.13 -15.63
CA GLY A 102 15.85 -8.87 -14.64
C GLY A 102 14.90 -7.98 -13.81
N ASN A 103 15.08 -6.66 -13.84
CA ASN A 103 14.18 -5.72 -13.15
C ASN A 103 12.92 -5.55 -13.98
N VAL A 104 11.89 -6.30 -13.61
CA VAL A 104 10.58 -6.25 -14.24
C VAL A 104 9.56 -5.62 -13.30
N TYR A 105 8.50 -5.09 -13.85
CA TYR A 105 7.39 -4.56 -13.05
C TYR A 105 6.06 -4.85 -13.74
N ARG A 106 4.99 -4.76 -12.95
CA ARG A 106 3.62 -4.74 -13.45
C ARG A 106 3.06 -3.34 -13.24
N LEU A 107 2.68 -2.66 -14.33
CA LEU A 107 1.92 -1.43 -14.28
C LEU A 107 0.43 -1.76 -14.38
N ILE A 108 -0.35 -1.22 -13.44
CA ILE A 108 -1.81 -1.35 -13.39
C ILE A 108 -2.38 0.07 -13.39
N VAL A 109 -3.21 0.38 -14.39
CA VAL A 109 -3.92 1.66 -14.51
C VAL A 109 -5.41 1.33 -14.56
N ARG A 110 -6.17 1.79 -13.56
CA ARG A 110 -7.59 1.45 -13.43
C ARG A 110 -8.39 2.57 -12.80
N GLN A 111 -9.67 2.60 -13.09
CA GLN A 111 -10.59 3.48 -12.36
C GLN A 111 -10.68 3.03 -10.88
N ALA A 112 -10.99 3.99 -10.01
CA ALA A 112 -11.16 3.74 -8.60
C ALA A 112 -12.30 2.74 -8.36
N THR A 113 -12.04 1.75 -7.52
CA THR A 113 -13.02 0.79 -7.00
C THR A 113 -12.88 0.76 -5.49
N PRO A 114 -13.65 1.60 -4.75
CA PRO A 114 -13.53 1.67 -3.30
C PRO A 114 -13.67 0.31 -2.64
N ASP A 115 -12.67 -0.06 -1.85
CA ASP A 115 -12.57 -1.35 -1.19
C ASP A 115 -11.73 -1.25 0.09
N PHE A 116 -11.76 -2.27 0.92
CA PHE A 116 -10.91 -2.39 2.09
C PHE A 116 -10.46 -3.83 2.33
N SER A 117 -9.40 -3.98 3.10
CA SER A 117 -9.01 -5.26 3.67
C SER A 117 -8.71 -5.11 5.15
N LEU A 118 -8.79 -6.21 5.87
CA LEU A 118 -8.53 -6.28 7.31
C LEU A 118 -7.36 -7.22 7.56
N ALA A 119 -6.47 -6.79 8.45
CA ALA A 119 -5.47 -7.67 9.06
C ALA A 119 -5.66 -7.65 10.58
N SER A 120 -5.62 -8.81 11.22
CA SER A 120 -5.76 -8.88 12.66
C SER A 120 -4.70 -9.77 13.31
N TRP A 121 -4.31 -9.42 14.52
CA TRP A 121 -3.35 -10.18 15.32
C TRP A 121 -3.62 -9.99 16.81
N ALA A 122 -3.08 -10.88 17.62
CA ALA A 122 -3.14 -10.76 19.07
C ALA A 122 -2.20 -9.64 19.55
N VAL A 123 -2.63 -8.82 20.50
CA VAL A 123 -1.86 -7.68 21.01
C VAL A 123 -0.48 -8.08 21.52
N HIS A 124 -0.33 -9.27 22.10
CA HIS A 124 0.99 -9.74 22.60
C HIS A 124 2.05 -9.88 21.50
N MET A 125 1.65 -9.96 20.21
CA MET A 125 2.57 -10.02 19.08
C MET A 125 3.23 -8.66 18.77
N THR A 126 2.64 -7.58 19.28
CA THR A 126 3.14 -6.22 19.09
C THR A 126 3.96 -5.71 20.28
N LEU A 127 3.95 -6.45 21.39
CA LEU A 127 4.64 -6.04 22.61
C LEU A 127 6.09 -6.49 22.56
N ARG A 128 6.99 -5.53 22.59
CA ARG A 128 8.43 -5.78 22.74
C ARG A 128 8.77 -6.04 24.20
N ASN A 129 8.88 -7.27 24.56
CA ASN A 129 9.28 -7.66 25.91
C ASN A 129 10.56 -8.51 25.92
N GLY A 130 11.47 -8.26 24.96
CA GLY A 130 12.65 -9.07 24.76
C GLY A 130 12.36 -10.47 24.20
N ASP A 131 11.11 -10.82 24.04
CA ASP A 131 10.66 -12.13 23.57
C ASP A 131 10.43 -12.11 22.05
N ARG A 132 11.49 -12.35 21.30
CA ARG A 132 11.43 -12.48 19.83
C ARG A 132 10.57 -13.68 19.36
N ALA A 133 10.20 -14.56 20.27
CA ALA A 133 9.34 -15.71 19.98
C ALA A 133 7.85 -15.39 20.12
N ALA A 134 7.47 -14.16 20.45
CA ALA A 134 6.07 -13.76 20.57
C ALA A 134 5.26 -14.02 19.31
N LEU A 135 5.84 -13.81 18.13
CA LEU A 135 5.21 -14.06 16.83
C LEU A 135 4.91 -15.54 16.55
N SER A 136 5.61 -16.45 17.20
CA SER A 136 5.43 -17.90 17.03
C SER A 136 4.55 -18.55 18.09
N LYS A 137 4.14 -17.80 19.13
CA LYS A 137 3.31 -18.34 20.20
C LYS A 137 1.86 -18.43 19.74
N PRO A 138 1.23 -19.60 19.89
CA PRO A 138 -0.18 -19.73 19.62
C PRO A 138 -1.00 -18.90 20.61
N MET A 139 -2.11 -18.39 20.13
CA MET A 139 -3.10 -17.72 20.95
C MET A 139 -3.78 -18.75 21.87
N ALA A 140 -3.68 -18.54 23.17
CA ALA A 140 -4.35 -19.40 24.14
C ALA A 140 -5.42 -18.60 24.89
N LEU A 141 -6.67 -18.97 24.68
CA LEU A 141 -7.82 -18.42 25.39
C LEU A 141 -8.26 -19.45 26.45
N ARG A 142 -8.22 -19.05 27.72
CA ARG A 142 -8.76 -19.87 28.79
C ARG A 142 -10.23 -19.56 29.01
N ALA A 143 -11.02 -20.56 29.43
CA ALA A 143 -12.42 -20.34 29.76
C ALA A 143 -12.57 -19.20 30.79
N GLY A 144 -13.49 -18.29 30.54
CA GLY A 144 -13.71 -17.10 31.38
C GLY A 144 -12.66 -16.02 31.31
N SER A 145 -11.69 -16.11 30.37
CA SER A 145 -10.70 -15.04 30.16
C SER A 145 -11.00 -14.22 28.91
N THR A 146 -10.38 -13.04 28.83
CA THR A 146 -10.48 -12.14 27.69
C THR A 146 -9.13 -12.02 27.02
N MET A 147 -9.11 -11.95 25.70
CA MET A 147 -7.92 -11.64 24.91
C MET A 147 -8.18 -10.44 24.00
N ALA A 148 -7.22 -9.55 23.93
CA ALA A 148 -7.28 -8.39 23.05
C ALA A 148 -6.66 -8.68 21.68
N PHE A 149 -7.33 -8.19 20.65
CA PHE A 149 -6.86 -8.20 19.27
C PHE A 149 -6.70 -6.78 18.77
N GLU A 150 -5.72 -6.58 17.90
CA GLU A 150 -5.67 -5.42 17.03
C GLU A 150 -6.25 -5.77 15.66
N VAL A 151 -6.98 -4.84 15.09
CA VAL A 151 -7.49 -4.94 13.72
C VAL A 151 -7.02 -3.71 12.96
N ALA A 152 -6.16 -3.92 11.97
CA ALA A 152 -5.75 -2.89 11.05
C ALA A 152 -6.68 -2.87 9.84
N VAL A 153 -7.16 -1.67 9.50
CA VAL A 153 -7.98 -1.43 8.33
C VAL A 153 -7.10 -0.82 7.24
N ILE A 154 -7.04 -1.48 6.10
CA ILE A 154 -6.35 -1.00 4.90
C ILE A 154 -7.41 -0.54 3.92
N ARG A 155 -7.65 0.76 3.88
CA ARG A 155 -8.61 1.38 2.96
C ARG A 155 -7.96 1.57 1.60
N ARG A 156 -8.69 1.26 0.54
CA ARG A 156 -8.23 1.36 -0.84
C ARG A 156 -9.17 2.22 -1.65
N ASP A 157 -8.62 2.88 -2.65
CA ASP A 157 -9.36 3.61 -3.67
C ASP A 157 -10.35 4.65 -3.13
N GLY A 158 -10.03 5.24 -1.98
CA GLY A 158 -10.87 6.26 -1.36
C GLY A 158 -12.07 5.70 -0.60
N PHE A 159 -12.09 4.40 -0.24
CA PHE A 159 -13.12 3.87 0.63
C PHE A 159 -13.12 4.60 1.98
N ASP A 160 -14.23 5.22 2.35
CA ASP A 160 -14.44 5.97 3.59
C ASP A 160 -15.64 5.47 4.42
N GLY A 161 -16.31 4.42 3.95
CA GLY A 161 -17.47 3.84 4.58
C GLY A 161 -17.19 3.25 5.98
N GLU A 162 -18.25 3.03 6.72
CA GLU A 162 -18.23 2.29 7.99
C GLU A 162 -17.89 0.81 7.73
N ILE A 163 -17.18 0.21 8.68
CA ILE A 163 -16.80 -1.20 8.64
C ILE A 163 -17.29 -1.83 9.94
N GLU A 164 -18.27 -2.71 9.82
CA GLU A 164 -18.76 -3.51 10.94
C GLU A 164 -17.85 -4.72 11.15
N LEU A 165 -17.37 -4.88 12.37
CA LEU A 165 -16.50 -6.00 12.74
C LEU A 165 -17.31 -7.06 13.49
N GLY A 166 -17.15 -8.29 13.06
CA GLY A 166 -17.72 -9.48 13.73
C GLY A 166 -16.65 -10.55 13.94
N MET A 167 -16.90 -11.45 14.87
CA MET A 167 -16.07 -12.63 15.08
C MET A 167 -16.94 -13.86 15.15
N GLU A 168 -16.58 -14.87 14.37
CA GLU A 168 -17.25 -16.16 14.32
C GLU A 168 -16.35 -17.28 14.83
N GLY A 169 -16.92 -18.43 15.17
CA GLY A 169 -16.17 -19.63 15.54
C GLY A 169 -15.56 -19.60 16.95
N LEU A 170 -16.05 -18.72 17.83
CA LEU A 170 -15.66 -18.78 19.22
C LEU A 170 -16.25 -20.03 19.88
N PRO A 171 -15.48 -20.71 20.77
CA PRO A 171 -16.03 -21.82 21.54
C PRO A 171 -17.16 -21.32 22.46
N PRO A 172 -18.15 -22.17 22.74
CA PRO A 172 -19.27 -21.85 23.63
C PRO A 172 -18.82 -21.59 25.07
#